data_5b28786c4bc7cb923b5bbb3985b38a7b
#
_entry.id   5b28786c4bc7cb923b5bbb3985b38a7b
#
_cell.length_a   1.000
_cell.length_b   1.000
_cell.length_c   1.000
_cell.angle_alpha   90.00
_cell.angle_beta   90.00
_cell.angle_gamma   90.00
#
_symmetry.space_group_name_H-M   'P 1'
#
loop_
_entity.id
_entity.type
_entity.pdbx_description
1 polymer ?
#
loop_
_entity_poly.entity_id
_entity_poly.type
_entity_poly.pdbx_seq_one_letter_code
_entity_poly.pdbx_strand_id
1 'polypeptide(L)'
;MQAQLITYHLSDISQAEYLKQMVEPDAPVLAKVRGLMSKVWLADEEKNTFGGFYLWENRAAMEAFMHSDLVKAVVSRPFVKDVSSVDFEVNESASRITRGLK
;
A
#
# COMPACT_ATOMS: atom_id res chain seq x y z
N MET A 1 -5.33 15.68 2.62
CA MET A 1 -4.78 14.44 2.06
C MET A 1 -3.95 13.70 3.09
N GLN A 2 -3.94 12.39 2.98
CA GLN A 2 -3.18 11.53 3.88
C GLN A 2 -2.23 10.65 3.05
N ALA A 3 -0.96 10.62 3.43
CA ALA A 3 0.02 9.71 2.86
C ALA A 3 0.22 8.53 3.80
N GLN A 4 0.41 7.34 3.26
CA GLN A 4 0.55 6.12 4.06
C GLN A 4 1.62 5.23 3.46
N LEU A 5 2.48 4.71 4.32
CA LEU A 5 3.49 3.73 3.94
C LEU A 5 3.16 2.41 4.64
N ILE A 6 2.85 1.39 3.85
CA ILE A 6 2.65 0.03 4.36
C ILE A 6 3.80 -0.82 3.85
N THR A 7 4.49 -1.50 4.77
CA THR A 7 5.54 -2.44 4.41
C THR A 7 5.36 -3.77 5.13
N TYR A 8 5.90 -4.82 4.55
CA TYR A 8 5.91 -6.17 5.13
C TYR A 8 7.06 -6.97 4.55
N HIS A 9 7.34 -8.09 5.19
CA HIS A 9 8.31 -9.07 4.71
C HIS A 9 7.58 -10.28 4.12
N LEU A 10 8.26 -11.00 3.25
CA LEU A 10 7.74 -12.26 2.70
C LEU A 10 8.46 -13.45 3.33
N SER A 11 7.71 -14.53 3.53
CA SER A 11 8.22 -15.80 4.07
C SER A 11 7.72 -16.96 3.22
N ASP A 12 8.63 -17.85 2.83
CA ASP A 12 8.30 -19.10 2.13
C ASP A 12 7.56 -18.90 0.80
N ILE A 13 7.90 -17.84 0.08
CA ILE A 13 7.37 -17.57 -1.25
C ILE A 13 8.44 -16.87 -2.09
N SER A 14 8.53 -17.20 -3.36
CA SER A 14 9.40 -16.48 -4.27
C SER A 14 8.77 -15.15 -4.68
N GLN A 15 9.59 -14.20 -5.14
CA GLN A 15 9.07 -12.93 -5.64
C GLN A 15 8.13 -13.16 -6.83
N ALA A 16 8.46 -14.07 -7.73
CA ALA A 16 7.61 -14.37 -8.89
C ALA A 16 6.23 -14.87 -8.46
N GLU A 17 6.18 -15.77 -7.48
CA GLU A 17 4.91 -16.27 -6.95
C GLU A 17 4.12 -15.20 -6.20
N TYR A 18 4.81 -14.35 -5.44
CA TYR A 18 4.19 -13.21 -4.77
C TYR A 18 3.53 -12.26 -5.76
N LEU A 19 4.23 -11.91 -6.84
CA LEU A 19 3.67 -11.04 -7.88
C LEU A 19 2.42 -11.66 -8.49
N LYS A 20 2.46 -12.95 -8.80
CA LYS A 20 1.37 -13.67 -9.43
C LYS A 20 0.18 -13.87 -8.51
N GLN A 21 0.42 -14.22 -7.26
CA GLN A 21 -0.64 -14.55 -6.31
C GLN A 21 -1.26 -13.33 -5.65
N MET A 22 -0.53 -12.24 -5.53
CA MET A 22 -0.99 -11.08 -4.76
C MET A 22 -1.01 -9.79 -5.57
N VAL A 23 0.11 -9.37 -6.12
CA VAL A 23 0.22 -8.05 -6.76
C VAL A 23 -0.66 -7.96 -8.01
N GLU A 24 -0.55 -8.91 -8.91
CA GLU A 24 -1.34 -8.91 -10.15
C GLU A 24 -2.85 -8.94 -9.92
N PRO A 25 -3.38 -9.82 -9.06
CA PRO A 25 -4.82 -9.80 -8.79
C PRO A 25 -5.28 -8.63 -7.93
N ASP A 26 -4.45 -8.13 -7.02
CA ASP A 26 -4.84 -7.06 -6.10
C ASP A 26 -4.76 -5.66 -6.72
N ALA A 27 -3.86 -5.43 -7.67
CA ALA A 27 -3.68 -4.09 -8.24
C ALA A 27 -4.95 -3.51 -8.87
N PRO A 28 -5.71 -4.25 -9.71
CA PRO A 28 -6.97 -3.73 -10.26
C PRO A 28 -8.03 -3.47 -9.18
N VAL A 29 -8.05 -4.29 -8.14
CA VAL A 29 -8.99 -4.12 -7.03
C VAL A 29 -8.65 -2.85 -6.24
N LEU A 30 -7.38 -2.65 -5.93
CA LEU A 30 -6.90 -1.46 -5.23
C LEU A 30 -7.17 -0.18 -6.03
N ALA A 31 -7.04 -0.23 -7.36
CA ALA A 31 -7.32 0.92 -8.22
C ALA A 31 -8.75 1.44 -8.08
N LYS A 32 -9.66 0.61 -7.59
CA LYS A 32 -11.09 0.96 -7.41
C LYS A 32 -11.44 1.33 -5.97
N VAL A 33 -10.48 1.33 -5.06
CA VAL A 33 -10.76 1.66 -3.67
C VAL A 33 -11.10 3.13 -3.55
N ARG A 34 -12.24 3.40 -2.90
CA ARG A 34 -12.75 4.76 -2.74
C ARG A 34 -11.77 5.63 -1.96
N GLY A 35 -11.46 6.79 -2.53
CA GLY A 35 -10.58 7.77 -1.91
C GLY A 35 -9.09 7.53 -2.14
N LEU A 36 -8.71 6.43 -2.79
CA LEU A 36 -7.32 6.19 -3.17
C LEU A 36 -6.99 7.04 -4.39
N MET A 37 -6.04 7.96 -4.22
CA MET A 37 -5.58 8.82 -5.31
C MET A 37 -4.47 8.16 -6.11
N SER A 38 -3.54 7.51 -5.42
CA SER A 38 -2.45 6.78 -6.06
C SER A 38 -1.83 5.77 -5.09
N LYS A 39 -1.22 4.76 -5.66
CA LYS A 39 -0.40 3.81 -4.92
C LYS A 39 0.84 3.49 -5.73
N VAL A 40 1.99 3.61 -5.09
CA VAL A 40 3.26 3.12 -5.64
C VAL A 40 3.57 1.81 -4.95
N TRP A 41 3.68 0.73 -5.71
CA TRP A 41 4.05 -0.57 -5.19
C TRP A 41 5.55 -0.60 -4.91
N LEU A 42 5.92 -1.09 -3.74
CA LEU A 42 7.31 -1.19 -3.30
C LEU A 42 7.75 -2.64 -3.31
N ALA A 43 8.92 -2.89 -3.88
CA ALA A 43 9.47 -4.24 -3.97
C ALA A 43 11.00 -4.15 -3.89
N ASP A 44 11.55 -4.43 -2.72
CA ASP A 44 12.99 -4.49 -2.50
C ASP A 44 13.35 -5.91 -2.08
N GLU A 45 13.76 -6.71 -3.06
CA GLU A 45 14.05 -8.13 -2.84
C GLU A 45 15.23 -8.32 -1.92
N GLU A 46 16.26 -7.49 -2.05
CA GLU A 46 17.47 -7.55 -1.21
C GLU A 46 17.14 -7.35 0.26
N LYS A 47 16.26 -6.40 0.58
CA LYS A 47 15.82 -6.12 1.95
C LYS A 47 14.65 -6.99 2.39
N ASN A 48 14.12 -7.81 1.50
CA ASN A 48 12.88 -8.56 1.72
C ASN A 48 11.77 -7.64 2.24
N THR A 49 11.64 -6.45 1.65
CA THR A 49 10.66 -5.45 2.07
C THR A 49 9.80 -5.06 0.88
N PHE A 50 8.51 -5.26 1.05
CA PHE A 50 7.49 -5.06 0.02
C PHE A 50 6.37 -4.23 0.59
N GLY A 51 5.47 -3.76 -0.25
CA GLY A 51 4.31 -3.01 0.21
C GLY A 51 3.92 -1.91 -0.75
N GLY A 52 3.54 -0.76 -0.21
CA GLY A 52 3.10 0.34 -1.02
C GLY A 52 3.18 1.68 -0.32
N PHE A 53 3.33 2.71 -1.13
CA PHE A 53 3.18 4.09 -0.73
C PHE A 53 1.86 4.59 -1.30
N TYR A 54 0.94 4.98 -0.41
CA TYR A 54 -0.43 5.35 -0.74
C TYR A 54 -0.64 6.84 -0.57
N LEU A 55 -1.43 7.42 -1.45
CA LEU A 55 -1.92 8.78 -1.29
C LEU A 55 -3.45 8.74 -1.27
N TRP A 56 -4.04 9.23 -0.19
CA TRP A 56 -5.48 9.22 0.06
C TRP A 56 -6.06 10.63 0.00
N GLU A 57 -7.30 10.75 -0.48
CA GLU A 57 -8.02 12.03 -0.49
C GLU A 57 -8.11 12.63 0.92
N ASN A 58 -8.32 11.76 1.92
CA ASN A 58 -8.44 12.17 3.31
C ASN A 58 -8.14 10.99 4.24
N ARG A 59 -8.01 11.28 5.51
CA ARG A 59 -7.74 10.28 6.53
C ARG A 59 -8.87 9.25 6.67
N ALA A 60 -10.13 9.70 6.54
CA ALA A 60 -11.28 8.80 6.66
C ALA A 60 -11.25 7.69 5.60
N ALA A 61 -10.86 8.01 4.37
CA ALA A 61 -10.72 7.00 3.30
C ALA A 61 -9.62 5.98 3.65
N MET A 62 -8.50 6.45 4.17
CA MET A 62 -7.43 5.57 4.62
C MET A 62 -7.90 4.64 5.75
N GLU A 63 -8.57 5.18 6.75
CA GLU A 63 -9.07 4.39 7.88
C GLU A 63 -10.10 3.35 7.44
N ALA A 64 -11.00 3.72 6.54
CA ALA A 64 -11.97 2.79 5.97
C ALA A 64 -11.27 1.63 5.25
N PHE A 65 -10.23 1.94 4.48
CA PHE A 65 -9.41 0.91 3.82
C PHE A 65 -8.76 -0.03 4.84
N MET A 66 -8.17 0.51 5.89
CA MET A 66 -7.49 -0.29 6.92
C MET A 66 -8.43 -1.23 7.67
N HIS A 67 -9.73 -0.91 7.74
CA HIS A 67 -10.76 -1.76 8.34
C HIS A 67 -11.48 -2.65 7.33
N SER A 68 -11.07 -2.62 6.06
CA SER A 68 -11.75 -3.35 5.00
C SER A 68 -11.42 -4.85 5.01
N ASP A 69 -12.30 -5.63 4.40
CA ASP A 69 -12.06 -7.06 4.19
C ASP A 69 -10.85 -7.30 3.28
N LEU A 70 -10.57 -6.38 2.37
CA LEU A 70 -9.40 -6.47 1.48
C LEU A 70 -8.09 -6.48 2.29
N VAL A 71 -7.94 -5.56 3.25
CA VAL A 71 -6.75 -5.52 4.11
C VAL A 71 -6.68 -6.77 4.98
N LYS A 72 -7.81 -7.20 5.56
CA LYS A 72 -7.87 -8.42 6.35
C LYS A 72 -7.40 -9.64 5.55
N ALA A 73 -7.80 -9.74 4.30
CA ALA A 73 -7.38 -10.82 3.41
C ALA A 73 -5.87 -10.77 3.13
N VAL A 74 -5.33 -9.58 2.90
CA VAL A 74 -3.89 -9.40 2.65
C VAL A 74 -3.06 -9.82 3.86
N VAL A 75 -3.38 -9.32 5.04
CA VAL A 75 -2.59 -9.62 6.26
C VAL A 75 -2.77 -11.07 6.73
N SER A 76 -3.80 -11.75 6.27
CA SER A 76 -4.05 -13.15 6.60
C SER A 76 -3.28 -14.12 5.69
N ARG A 77 -2.66 -13.66 4.63
CA ARG A 77 -1.88 -14.53 3.74
C ARG A 77 -0.69 -15.11 4.50
N PRO A 78 -0.45 -16.43 4.43
CA PRO A 78 0.58 -17.05 5.26
C PRO A 78 2.00 -16.59 4.98
N PHE A 79 2.25 -16.05 3.80
CA PHE A 79 3.58 -15.56 3.41
C PHE A 79 3.82 -14.09 3.76
N VAL A 80 2.79 -13.35 4.21
CA VAL A 80 2.92 -11.92 4.60
C VAL A 80 3.27 -11.85 6.09
N LYS A 81 4.40 -11.22 6.41
CA LYS A 81 4.93 -11.12 7.77
C LYS A 81 5.29 -9.67 8.10
N ASP A 82 5.23 -9.36 9.40
CA ASP A 82 5.74 -8.09 9.94
C ASP A 82 5.14 -6.86 9.28
N VAL A 83 3.82 -6.84 9.13
CA VAL A 83 3.12 -5.70 8.51
C VAL A 83 3.28 -4.46 9.37
N SER A 84 3.74 -3.37 8.74
CA SER A 84 3.89 -2.06 9.35
C SER A 84 3.12 -1.04 8.53
N SER A 85 2.42 -0.13 9.22
CA SER A 85 1.72 0.98 8.59
C SER A 85 2.01 2.26 9.35
N VAL A 86 2.52 3.26 8.65
CA VAL A 86 2.70 4.61 9.17
C VAL A 86 2.03 5.59 8.23
N ASP A 87 1.49 6.67 8.77
CA ASP A 87 0.78 7.65 7.95
C ASP A 87 1.08 9.08 8.41
N PHE A 88 0.85 10.03 7.51
CA PHE A 88 1.19 11.43 7.70
C PHE A 88 0.20 12.30 6.96
N GLU A 89 -0.12 13.46 7.54
CA GLU A 89 -0.79 14.50 6.78
C GLU A 89 0.15 15.05 5.71
N VAL A 90 -0.41 15.42 4.57
CA VAL A 90 0.35 15.94 3.43
C VAL A 90 0.39 17.46 3.47
N ASN A 91 1.58 18.04 3.34
CA ASN A 91 1.71 19.47 3.06
C ASN A 91 1.43 19.68 1.56
N GLU A 92 0.19 20.02 1.23
CA GLU A 92 -0.25 20.04 -0.16
C GLU A 92 0.41 21.12 -1.00
N SER A 93 0.57 22.33 -0.46
CA SER A 93 1.16 23.43 -1.21
C SER A 93 2.63 23.17 -1.58
N ALA A 94 3.43 22.73 -0.63
CA ALA A 94 4.83 22.39 -0.88
C ALA A 94 4.96 21.18 -1.82
N SER A 95 4.08 20.19 -1.63
CA SER A 95 4.10 18.97 -2.45
C SER A 95 3.77 19.23 -3.91
N ARG A 96 2.90 20.23 -4.21
CA ARG A 96 2.64 20.63 -5.59
C ARG A 96 3.86 21.22 -6.25
N ILE A 97 4.62 22.04 -5.52
CA ILE A 97 5.85 22.68 -6.05
C ILE A 97 6.86 21.61 -6.45
N THR A 98 6.99 20.57 -5.65
CA THR A 98 7.93 19.48 -5.91
C THR A 98 7.34 18.35 -6.78
N ARG A 99 6.15 18.55 -7.31
CA ARG A 99 5.45 17.58 -8.17
C ARG A 99 5.05 16.28 -7.47
N GLY A 100 4.92 16.31 -6.15
CA GLY A 100 4.37 15.18 -5.38
C GLY A 100 2.87 15.03 -5.55
N LEU A 101 2.19 16.07 -5.97
CA LEU A 101 0.76 16.10 -6.32
C LEU A 101 0.60 16.59 -7.74
N LYS A 102 -0.32 15.97 -8.45
CA LYS A 102 -0.71 16.34 -9.82
C LYS A 102 -1.85 17.35 -9.82
#